data_7dab0193e768f34c6b9fa42f5b44d9b4
#
_entry.id   7dab0193e768f34c6b9fa42f5b44d9b4
#
_cell.length_a   1.000
_cell.length_b   1.000
_cell.length_c   1.000
_cell.angle_alpha   90.00
_cell.angle_beta   90.00
_cell.angle_gamma   90.00
#
_symmetry.space_group_name_H-M   'P 1'
#
loop_
_entity.id
_entity.type
_entity.pdbx_description
1 polymer ?
#
loop_
_entity_poly.entity_id
_entity_poly.type
_entity_poly.pdbx_seq_one_letter_code
_entity_poly.pdbx_strand_id
1 'polypeptide(L)'
;LTHVLAAILAAIAFVPIDDRPVVLQLPVMLGRIAGVTVEPPPRALLGRFFELGKPDAIIAWLNHEAAKPQTNAFVISSDMLAYGGLTASRAPGPNYADAESRLRELAHLRTRRPHAWIGAFGTIMRLAPTGIPAGTDFFAPYPTWSYLQQYANLHDPPLPSETARAQHLRELIGQPALDAYMATRGRDLAINRLLLKLTANGTIDRLVLGQDDAGPVGLHVRDLQLLQADLGALGLAGRASIEPGADELGTALVANAIARAAHWIPRIAVRYSLPDGASFQDPIEYAPISTAIDALIGLCGGVRDDEHPDITLYVRVPTTTAAADDTLTSAMAADAAGGRSVALADLSYLRSDRDQASFAQRLLASGLAARLDAYSSWNTNANTVGTALAEAIAAGAGRRMNTYNALAHRTFTFIMFLDDYAYHDEVRPDLNATLAAEGITDHTLLAPDVAASMTQRDRALLWGYADAILAQLDPGYHIAAMLIGLPWSRTFETSIDAALAPNL
;
A
#
# COMPACT_ATOMS: atom_id res chain seq x y z
N LEU A 1 34.51 -2.46 33.60
CA LEU A 1 33.14 -1.90 33.74
C LEU A 1 32.67 -1.49 32.36
N THR A 2 32.28 -2.42 31.52
CA THR A 2 31.66 -2.24 30.21
C THR A 2 30.21 -1.82 30.44
N HIS A 3 29.93 -0.54 30.28
CA HIS A 3 28.55 -0.07 30.10
C HIS A 3 28.00 -0.66 28.80
N VAL A 4 27.26 -1.73 28.86
CA VAL A 4 26.28 -2.09 27.85
C VAL A 4 25.21 -1.00 27.93
N LEU A 5 25.35 0.09 27.17
CA LEU A 5 24.22 0.93 26.82
C LEU A 5 23.23 -0.01 26.13
N ALA A 6 22.15 -0.35 26.82
CA ALA A 6 21.00 -0.95 26.17
C ALA A 6 20.63 -0.01 24.98
N ALA A 7 20.84 -0.47 23.77
CA ALA A 7 20.41 0.26 22.59
C ALA A 7 18.92 0.52 22.79
N ILE A 8 18.56 1.79 22.98
CA ILE A 8 17.15 2.19 23.03
C ILE A 8 16.59 1.78 21.68
N LEU A 9 15.75 0.74 21.67
CA LEU A 9 15.10 0.25 20.44
C LEU A 9 14.44 1.45 19.78
N ALA A 10 14.80 1.69 18.52
CA ALA A 10 14.25 2.77 17.72
C ALA A 10 12.73 2.60 17.64
N ALA A 11 12.00 3.70 17.81
CA ALA A 11 10.56 3.72 17.60
C ALA A 11 10.22 4.64 16.43
N ILE A 12 9.25 4.22 15.63
CA ILE A 12 8.70 4.93 14.48
C ILE A 12 7.27 5.33 14.83
N ALA A 13 6.98 6.63 14.88
CA ALA A 13 5.60 7.12 14.93
C ALA A 13 5.01 7.07 13.51
N PHE A 14 3.93 6.32 13.31
CA PHE A 14 3.37 6.05 12.00
C PHE A 14 1.92 6.54 11.90
N VAL A 15 1.65 7.49 11.01
CA VAL A 15 0.29 7.94 10.66
C VAL A 15 -0.12 7.31 9.33
N PRO A 16 -1.00 6.29 9.32
CA PRO A 16 -1.46 5.62 8.12
C PRO A 16 -2.41 6.49 7.30
N ILE A 17 -2.67 6.09 6.06
CA ILE A 17 -3.60 6.80 5.17
C ILE A 17 -5.07 6.60 5.56
N ASP A 18 -5.41 5.45 6.16
CA ASP A 18 -6.71 5.10 6.73
C ASP A 18 -6.58 3.91 7.70
N ASP A 19 -7.70 3.29 8.13
CA ASP A 19 -7.70 2.22 9.13
C ASP A 19 -7.72 0.78 8.54
N ARG A 20 -7.56 0.62 7.22
CA ARG A 20 -7.52 -0.72 6.59
C ARG A 20 -6.30 -1.53 7.05
N PRO A 21 -6.42 -2.87 7.11
CA PRO A 21 -5.30 -3.74 7.52
C PRO A 21 -4.04 -3.52 6.71
N VAL A 22 -4.14 -3.45 5.41
CA VAL A 22 -3.00 -3.32 4.49
C VAL A 22 -2.18 -2.04 4.70
N VAL A 23 -2.82 -0.96 5.15
CA VAL A 23 -2.16 0.33 5.38
C VAL A 23 -1.87 0.64 6.85
N LEU A 24 -2.46 -0.11 7.78
CA LEU A 24 -2.28 0.07 9.22
C LEU A 24 -1.56 -1.11 9.87
N GLN A 25 -2.07 -2.34 9.68
CA GLN A 25 -1.57 -3.54 10.34
C GLN A 25 -0.22 -3.99 9.78
N LEU A 26 -0.08 -4.07 8.45
CA LEU A 26 1.15 -4.56 7.82
C LEU A 26 2.38 -3.72 8.21
N PRO A 27 2.38 -2.37 8.18
CA PRO A 27 3.51 -1.57 8.65
C PRO A 27 3.89 -1.83 10.11
N VAL A 28 2.91 -2.03 10.99
CA VAL A 28 3.16 -2.38 12.40
C VAL A 28 3.81 -3.75 12.53
N MET A 29 3.38 -4.71 11.73
CA MET A 29 3.96 -6.06 11.71
C MET A 29 5.39 -6.09 11.18
N LEU A 30 5.75 -5.26 10.19
CA LEU A 30 7.14 -5.08 9.74
C LEU A 30 8.06 -4.69 10.89
N GLY A 31 7.61 -3.76 11.72
CA GLY A 31 8.34 -3.39 12.94
C GLY A 31 8.58 -4.58 13.86
N ARG A 32 7.56 -5.41 14.07
CA ARG A 32 7.67 -6.64 14.91
C ARG A 32 8.67 -7.64 14.33
N ILE A 33 8.73 -7.79 13.00
CA ILE A 33 9.72 -8.65 12.31
C ILE A 33 11.13 -8.15 12.61
N ALA A 34 11.37 -6.85 12.49
CA ALA A 34 12.67 -6.23 12.66
C ALA A 34 13.07 -5.99 14.12
N GLY A 35 12.15 -6.14 15.08
CA GLY A 35 12.36 -5.76 16.48
C GLY A 35 12.39 -4.25 16.70
N VAL A 36 11.68 -3.49 15.86
CA VAL A 36 11.51 -2.04 15.92
C VAL A 36 10.04 -1.73 16.26
N THR A 37 9.81 -0.83 17.20
CA THR A 37 8.44 -0.41 17.50
C THR A 37 7.91 0.51 16.42
N VAL A 38 6.80 0.14 15.78
CA VAL A 38 6.01 1.01 14.89
C VAL A 38 4.70 1.33 15.59
N GLU A 39 4.54 2.57 16.00
CA GLU A 39 3.41 3.03 16.84
C GLU A 39 2.46 3.86 15.99
N PRO A 40 1.23 3.39 15.72
CA PRO A 40 0.18 4.19 15.09
C PRO A 40 -0.64 4.96 16.12
N PRO A 41 -1.37 6.03 15.73
CA PRO A 41 -2.37 6.63 16.59
C PRO A 41 -3.51 5.64 16.90
N PRO A 42 -4.26 5.83 17.98
CA PRO A 42 -5.42 5.01 18.29
C PRO A 42 -6.36 4.90 17.09
N ARG A 43 -6.79 3.69 16.72
CA ARG A 43 -7.61 3.41 15.55
C ARG A 43 -8.87 4.29 15.46
N ALA A 44 -9.47 4.65 16.60
CA ALA A 44 -10.63 5.53 16.69
C ALA A 44 -10.38 6.98 16.23
N LEU A 45 -9.12 7.35 15.96
CA LEU A 45 -8.75 8.66 15.40
C LEU A 45 -8.56 8.61 13.89
N LEU A 46 -8.44 7.43 13.29
CA LEU A 46 -8.18 7.24 11.88
C LEU A 46 -9.46 7.36 11.04
N GLY A 47 -9.29 7.76 9.78
CA GLY A 47 -10.37 7.73 8.80
C GLY A 47 -10.78 6.28 8.48
N ARG A 48 -12.08 6.07 8.34
CA ARG A 48 -12.67 4.77 8.07
C ARG A 48 -13.71 4.90 6.96
N PHE A 49 -13.36 4.52 5.77
CA PHE A 49 -14.17 4.66 4.56
C PHE A 49 -14.74 6.08 4.40
N PHE A 50 -16.03 6.32 4.68
CA PHE A 50 -16.66 7.65 4.62
C PHE A 50 -16.60 8.44 5.94
N GLU A 51 -16.18 7.81 7.02
CA GLU A 51 -15.99 8.48 8.29
C GLU A 51 -14.63 9.18 8.29
N LEU A 52 -14.64 10.49 8.50
CA LEU A 52 -13.40 11.27 8.54
C LEU A 52 -12.59 10.91 9.78
N GLY A 53 -11.29 10.80 9.62
CA GLY A 53 -10.35 10.79 10.75
C GLY A 53 -10.40 12.09 11.53
N LYS A 54 -9.64 12.16 12.60
CA LYS A 54 -9.56 13.30 13.53
C LYS A 54 -8.18 13.96 13.46
N PRO A 55 -7.87 14.75 12.40
CA PRO A 55 -6.54 15.30 12.17
C PRO A 55 -5.95 16.02 13.37
N ASP A 56 -6.73 16.89 14.05
CA ASP A 56 -6.23 17.66 15.16
C ASP A 56 -5.85 16.79 16.38
N ALA A 57 -6.59 15.71 16.62
CA ALA A 57 -6.26 14.72 17.64
C ALA A 57 -5.02 13.88 17.26
N ILE A 58 -4.84 13.58 15.96
CA ILE A 58 -3.64 12.91 15.43
C ILE A 58 -2.41 13.82 15.57
N ILE A 59 -2.53 15.11 15.31
CA ILE A 59 -1.47 16.10 15.55
C ILE A 59 -1.09 16.16 17.03
N ALA A 60 -2.07 16.16 17.93
CA ALA A 60 -1.82 16.10 19.37
C ALA A 60 -1.09 14.80 19.76
N TRP A 61 -1.48 13.66 19.17
CA TRP A 61 -0.79 12.39 19.35
C TRP A 61 0.65 12.44 18.80
N LEU A 62 0.89 12.99 17.59
CA LEU A 62 2.25 13.17 17.05
C LEU A 62 3.13 14.00 17.99
N ASN A 63 2.58 15.07 18.59
CA ASN A 63 3.27 15.88 19.57
C ASN A 63 3.61 15.11 20.84
N HIS A 64 2.76 14.17 21.27
CA HIS A 64 3.04 13.25 22.37
C HIS A 64 4.17 12.28 22.01
N GLU A 65 4.12 11.65 20.82
CA GLU A 65 5.18 10.77 20.35
C GLU A 65 6.53 11.51 20.20
N ALA A 66 6.50 12.76 19.76
CA ALA A 66 7.69 13.60 19.66
C ALA A 66 8.34 13.89 21.02
N ALA A 67 7.64 13.78 22.12
CA ALA A 67 8.20 13.93 23.46
C ALA A 67 8.94 12.67 23.96
N LYS A 68 8.71 11.50 23.34
CA LYS A 68 9.36 10.23 23.70
C LYS A 68 10.79 10.18 23.16
N PRO A 69 11.83 9.94 23.98
CA PRO A 69 13.22 9.93 23.52
C PRO A 69 13.52 8.85 22.46
N GLN A 70 12.85 7.70 22.56
CA GLN A 70 13.02 6.56 21.65
C GLN A 70 12.40 6.79 20.26
N THR A 71 11.47 7.72 20.09
CA THR A 71 10.85 8.01 18.79
C THR A 71 11.80 8.87 17.98
N ASN A 72 12.49 8.27 17.01
CA ASN A 72 13.51 8.92 16.18
C ASN A 72 13.17 8.94 14.68
N ALA A 73 12.03 8.37 14.31
CA ALA A 73 11.49 8.45 12.96
C ALA A 73 9.98 8.69 12.99
N PHE A 74 9.51 9.41 11.99
CA PHE A 74 8.09 9.70 11.76
C PHE A 74 7.76 9.37 10.31
N VAL A 75 6.73 8.56 10.09
CA VAL A 75 6.19 8.25 8.76
C VAL A 75 4.74 8.73 8.74
N ILE A 76 4.41 9.66 7.86
CA ILE A 76 3.19 10.45 8.01
C ILE A 76 2.43 10.55 6.70
N SER A 77 1.17 10.07 6.68
CA SER A 77 0.21 10.36 5.62
C SER A 77 -0.23 11.82 5.67
N SER A 78 0.02 12.56 4.60
CA SER A 78 -0.52 13.92 4.44
C SER A 78 -2.04 13.93 4.26
N ASP A 79 -2.60 12.92 3.60
CA ASP A 79 -4.05 12.80 3.40
C ASP A 79 -4.80 12.61 4.72
N MET A 80 -4.23 11.83 5.64
CA MET A 80 -4.79 11.69 6.98
C MET A 80 -4.73 13.01 7.77
N LEU A 81 -3.61 13.73 7.71
CA LEU A 81 -3.48 15.00 8.44
C LEU A 81 -4.28 16.13 7.79
N ALA A 82 -4.29 16.23 6.46
CA ALA A 82 -4.99 17.30 5.77
C ALA A 82 -6.51 17.12 5.81
N TYR A 83 -6.98 15.91 5.53
CA TYR A 83 -8.37 15.64 5.19
C TYR A 83 -9.06 14.64 6.13
N GLY A 84 -8.30 13.80 6.82
CA GLY A 84 -8.82 12.71 7.65
C GLY A 84 -8.87 11.37 6.93
N GLY A 85 -8.10 11.18 5.85
CA GLY A 85 -7.91 9.88 5.17
C GLY A 85 -8.03 9.93 3.66
N LEU A 86 -7.77 8.79 3.01
CA LEU A 86 -7.72 8.64 1.56
C LEU A 86 -9.05 8.99 0.87
N THR A 87 -10.18 8.45 1.34
CA THR A 87 -11.49 8.75 0.74
C THR A 87 -11.89 10.19 0.95
N ALA A 88 -11.50 10.78 2.08
CA ALA A 88 -11.73 12.19 2.41
C ALA A 88 -10.95 13.13 1.48
N SER A 89 -9.75 12.75 1.04
CA SER A 89 -8.96 13.56 0.09
C SER A 89 -9.68 13.75 -1.24
N ARG A 90 -10.42 12.71 -1.68
CA ARG A 90 -11.14 12.65 -2.97
C ARG A 90 -12.52 13.31 -2.94
N ALA A 91 -12.97 13.84 -1.79
CA ALA A 91 -14.29 14.41 -1.60
C ALA A 91 -14.22 15.92 -1.28
N PRO A 92 -15.26 16.72 -1.57
CA PRO A 92 -15.39 18.04 -0.98
C PRO A 92 -15.37 17.90 0.53
N GLY A 93 -14.52 18.65 1.18
CA GLY A 93 -14.32 18.52 2.62
C GLY A 93 -13.50 19.70 3.14
N PRO A 94 -12.52 19.49 4.00
CA PRO A 94 -11.68 20.57 4.52
C PRO A 94 -11.17 21.45 3.39
N ASN A 95 -11.28 22.77 3.56
CA ASN A 95 -10.74 23.73 2.59
C ASN A 95 -9.20 23.72 2.60
N TYR A 96 -8.60 24.42 1.62
CA TYR A 96 -7.15 24.49 1.52
C TYR A 96 -6.50 25.07 2.78
N ALA A 97 -7.08 26.12 3.39
CA ALA A 97 -6.48 26.78 4.54
C ALA A 97 -6.42 25.87 5.78
N ASP A 98 -7.47 25.09 6.03
CA ASP A 98 -7.48 24.11 7.12
C ASP A 98 -6.45 23.00 6.87
N ALA A 99 -6.41 22.45 5.65
CA ALA A 99 -5.45 21.41 5.27
C ALA A 99 -3.99 21.92 5.35
N GLU A 100 -3.73 23.12 4.85
CA GLU A 100 -2.42 23.79 4.94
C GLU A 100 -2.02 23.99 6.39
N SER A 101 -2.91 24.53 7.24
CA SER A 101 -2.62 24.78 8.66
C SER A 101 -2.17 23.49 9.36
N ARG A 102 -2.88 22.38 9.15
CA ARG A 102 -2.54 21.07 9.73
C ARG A 102 -1.19 20.56 9.26
N LEU A 103 -0.89 20.66 7.97
CA LEU A 103 0.40 20.20 7.43
C LEU A 103 1.59 21.07 7.88
N ARG A 104 1.35 22.35 8.17
CA ARG A 104 2.39 23.23 8.74
C ARG A 104 2.83 22.82 10.15
N GLU A 105 2.03 22.01 10.87
CA GLU A 105 2.42 21.41 12.15
C GLU A 105 3.66 20.50 12.02
N LEU A 106 3.94 19.97 10.83
CA LEU A 106 5.18 19.24 10.56
C LEU A 106 6.44 20.10 10.79
N ALA A 107 6.36 21.40 10.58
CA ALA A 107 7.47 22.32 10.88
C ALA A 107 7.69 22.46 12.41
N HIS A 108 6.63 22.43 13.20
CA HIS A 108 6.73 22.39 14.66
C HIS A 108 7.31 21.04 15.14
N LEU A 109 6.91 19.93 14.51
CA LEU A 109 7.49 18.60 14.76
C LEU A 109 9.00 18.62 14.47
N ARG A 110 9.44 19.17 13.33
CA ARG A 110 10.85 19.31 12.96
C ARG A 110 11.62 20.14 13.99
N THR A 111 11.04 21.24 14.46
CA THR A 111 11.67 22.10 15.48
C THR A 111 11.89 21.35 16.80
N ARG A 112 10.93 20.52 17.21
CA ARG A 112 11.03 19.71 18.44
C ARG A 112 11.99 18.53 18.29
N ARG A 113 12.08 17.97 17.09
CA ARG A 113 12.89 16.78 16.77
C ARG A 113 13.82 17.04 15.58
N PRO A 114 14.84 17.91 15.75
CA PRO A 114 15.68 18.40 14.64
C PRO A 114 16.45 17.27 13.95
N HIS A 115 16.75 16.18 14.67
CA HIS A 115 17.53 15.05 14.15
C HIS A 115 16.69 13.80 13.83
N ALA A 116 15.38 13.82 14.11
CA ALA A 116 14.52 12.71 13.74
C ALA A 116 14.33 12.69 12.22
N TRP A 117 14.24 11.48 11.66
CA TRP A 117 13.90 11.32 10.25
C TRP A 117 12.39 11.47 10.05
N ILE A 118 11.98 12.31 9.12
CA ILE A 118 10.57 12.53 8.77
C ILE A 118 10.34 12.13 7.33
N GLY A 119 9.69 10.98 7.13
CA GLY A 119 9.13 10.55 5.86
C GLY A 119 7.66 10.96 5.76
N ALA A 120 7.24 11.52 4.65
CA ALA A 120 5.85 11.85 4.39
C ALA A 120 5.38 11.27 3.06
N PHE A 121 4.11 10.93 2.98
CA PHE A 121 3.48 10.49 1.74
C PHE A 121 2.10 11.11 1.59
N GLY A 122 1.72 11.35 0.34
CA GLY A 122 0.43 11.87 -0.04
C GLY A 122 0.00 11.29 -1.38
N THR A 123 -1.27 11.45 -1.73
CA THR A 123 -1.79 10.94 -2.99
C THR A 123 -2.01 12.04 -4.00
N ILE A 124 -1.82 11.70 -5.27
CA ILE A 124 -2.29 12.47 -6.40
C ILE A 124 -3.65 11.88 -6.76
N MET A 125 -4.70 12.71 -6.68
CA MET A 125 -6.07 12.26 -6.81
C MET A 125 -6.30 11.47 -8.10
N ARG A 126 -6.87 10.27 -7.99
CA ARG A 126 -7.29 9.44 -9.13
C ARG A 126 -8.39 10.12 -9.97
N LEU A 127 -8.74 9.49 -11.08
CA LEU A 127 -9.74 10.08 -12.00
C LEU A 127 -11.14 10.08 -11.41
N ALA A 128 -11.58 8.95 -10.89
CA ALA A 128 -12.93 8.82 -10.35
C ALA A 128 -12.95 9.08 -8.84
N PRO A 129 -13.93 9.83 -8.34
CA PRO A 129 -14.18 9.92 -6.91
C PRO A 129 -14.56 8.54 -6.35
N THR A 130 -14.43 8.37 -5.03
CA THR A 130 -14.92 7.17 -4.36
C THR A 130 -16.44 7.18 -4.40
N GLY A 131 -17.07 6.08 -4.82
CA GLY A 131 -18.53 5.95 -4.82
C GLY A 131 -19.05 6.17 -3.40
N ILE A 132 -19.99 7.12 -3.25
CA ILE A 132 -20.69 7.38 -1.98
C ILE A 132 -22.05 6.69 -2.07
N PRO A 133 -22.60 6.15 -0.96
CA PRO A 133 -23.93 5.59 -0.93
C PRO A 133 -24.99 6.54 -1.48
N ALA A 134 -26.00 5.99 -2.13
CA ALA A 134 -27.11 6.74 -2.72
C ALA A 134 -27.66 7.79 -1.74
N GLY A 135 -27.74 9.04 -2.18
CA GLY A 135 -28.23 10.18 -1.37
C GLY A 135 -27.27 11.35 -1.22
N THR A 136 -26.06 11.25 -1.77
CA THR A 136 -25.16 12.40 -1.89
C THR A 136 -25.14 12.87 -3.33
N ASP A 137 -25.59 14.10 -3.58
CA ASP A 137 -25.67 14.74 -4.93
C ASP A 137 -24.30 14.93 -5.62
N PHE A 138 -23.21 14.44 -5.00
CA PHE A 138 -21.86 14.75 -5.42
C PHE A 138 -21.32 13.84 -6.53
N PHE A 139 -21.87 12.63 -6.71
CA PHE A 139 -21.24 11.66 -7.58
C PHE A 139 -22.16 11.06 -8.65
N ALA A 140 -21.83 11.36 -9.90
CA ALA A 140 -22.19 10.50 -11.01
C ALA A 140 -21.54 9.10 -10.83
N PRO A 141 -22.10 8.04 -11.43
CA PRO A 141 -21.50 6.71 -11.39
C PRO A 141 -20.02 6.73 -11.81
N TYR A 142 -19.21 5.94 -11.14
CA TYR A 142 -17.77 5.83 -11.39
C TYR A 142 -17.38 5.76 -12.88
N PRO A 143 -18.03 4.94 -13.74
CA PRO A 143 -17.69 4.92 -15.16
C PRO A 143 -17.84 6.26 -15.86
N THR A 144 -18.86 7.05 -15.51
CA THR A 144 -19.13 8.35 -16.13
C THR A 144 -17.98 9.33 -15.88
N TRP A 145 -17.47 9.38 -14.63
CA TRP A 145 -16.32 10.21 -14.26
C TRP A 145 -15.05 9.74 -14.97
N SER A 146 -14.76 8.45 -14.95
CA SER A 146 -13.59 7.87 -15.59
C SER A 146 -13.59 8.14 -17.09
N TYR A 147 -14.71 7.93 -17.77
CA TYR A 147 -14.82 8.21 -19.21
C TYR A 147 -14.71 9.70 -19.53
N LEU A 148 -15.30 10.59 -18.74
CA LEU A 148 -15.14 12.03 -18.93
C LEU A 148 -13.68 12.45 -18.89
N GLN A 149 -12.94 11.99 -17.86
CA GLN A 149 -11.52 12.31 -17.67
C GLN A 149 -10.68 11.79 -18.84
N GLN A 150 -10.96 10.58 -19.31
CA GLN A 150 -10.30 9.97 -20.44
C GLN A 150 -10.49 10.80 -21.72
N TYR A 151 -11.75 11.14 -22.07
CA TYR A 151 -12.04 11.91 -23.27
C TYR A 151 -11.52 13.35 -23.23
N ALA A 152 -11.34 13.91 -22.05
CA ALA A 152 -10.76 15.24 -21.89
C ALA A 152 -9.26 15.30 -22.20
N ASN A 153 -8.57 14.15 -22.33
CA ASN A 153 -7.10 14.10 -22.41
C ASN A 153 -6.54 13.17 -23.51
N LEU A 154 -7.37 12.60 -24.39
CA LEU A 154 -6.89 11.66 -25.42
C LEU A 154 -6.07 12.32 -26.51
N HIS A 155 -6.50 13.50 -27.00
CA HIS A 155 -5.81 14.25 -28.05
C HIS A 155 -5.76 15.73 -27.74
N ASP A 156 -4.73 16.41 -28.24
CA ASP A 156 -4.59 17.87 -28.19
C ASP A 156 -4.21 18.40 -29.58
N PRO A 157 -5.13 19.07 -30.32
CA PRO A 157 -6.52 19.36 -29.95
C PRO A 157 -7.42 18.09 -29.98
N PRO A 158 -8.51 18.06 -29.18
CA PRO A 158 -9.39 16.91 -29.12
C PRO A 158 -10.13 16.68 -30.45
N LEU A 159 -10.38 15.42 -30.79
CA LEU A 159 -11.17 15.05 -31.97
C LEU A 159 -12.64 15.46 -31.78
N PRO A 160 -13.40 15.73 -32.87
CA PRO A 160 -14.82 16.10 -32.76
C PRO A 160 -15.67 15.06 -32.01
N SER A 161 -15.39 13.76 -32.19
CA SER A 161 -16.05 12.66 -31.49
C SER A 161 -15.75 12.65 -29.98
N GLU A 162 -14.53 12.98 -29.61
CA GLU A 162 -14.11 13.10 -28.20
C GLU A 162 -14.79 14.29 -27.53
N THR A 163 -14.83 15.43 -28.22
CA THR A 163 -15.52 16.63 -27.77
C THR A 163 -17.01 16.36 -27.55
N ALA A 164 -17.67 15.70 -28.50
CA ALA A 164 -19.09 15.33 -28.38
C ALA A 164 -19.34 14.36 -27.22
N ARG A 165 -18.48 13.35 -27.05
CA ARG A 165 -18.57 12.38 -25.94
C ARG A 165 -18.35 13.05 -24.59
N ALA A 166 -17.33 13.89 -24.47
CA ALA A 166 -17.03 14.63 -23.26
C ALA A 166 -18.18 15.56 -22.88
N GLN A 167 -18.82 16.25 -23.87
CA GLN A 167 -19.98 17.09 -23.62
C GLN A 167 -21.16 16.30 -23.09
N HIS A 168 -21.48 15.17 -23.69
CA HIS A 168 -22.55 14.29 -23.20
C HIS A 168 -22.32 13.81 -21.75
N LEU A 169 -21.08 13.42 -21.43
CA LEU A 169 -20.73 12.99 -20.07
C LEU A 169 -20.83 14.13 -19.03
N ARG A 170 -20.46 15.37 -19.42
CA ARG A 170 -20.66 16.56 -18.58
C ARG A 170 -22.14 16.83 -18.29
N GLU A 171 -23.00 16.66 -19.30
CA GLU A 171 -24.45 16.80 -19.14
C GLU A 171 -25.04 15.76 -18.16
N LEU A 172 -24.52 14.51 -18.19
CA LEU A 172 -24.93 13.47 -17.26
C LEU A 172 -24.47 13.75 -15.82
N ILE A 173 -23.29 14.34 -15.63
CA ILE A 173 -22.74 14.68 -14.30
C ILE A 173 -23.42 15.91 -13.74
N GLY A 174 -23.65 16.93 -14.55
CA GLY A 174 -24.13 18.24 -14.14
C GLY A 174 -23.01 19.18 -13.65
N GLN A 175 -23.18 20.47 -13.94
CA GLN A 175 -22.15 21.49 -13.69
C GLN A 175 -21.76 21.63 -12.20
N PRO A 176 -22.69 21.62 -11.20
CA PRO A 176 -22.32 21.76 -9.80
C PRO A 176 -21.39 20.63 -9.30
N ALA A 177 -21.65 19.40 -9.70
CA ALA A 177 -20.82 18.25 -9.32
C ALA A 177 -19.44 18.33 -9.99
N LEU A 178 -19.39 18.76 -11.26
CA LEU A 178 -18.13 18.96 -11.97
C LEU A 178 -17.29 20.07 -11.33
N ASP A 179 -17.90 21.19 -10.96
CA ASP A 179 -17.20 22.30 -10.29
C ASP A 179 -16.63 21.87 -8.94
N ALA A 180 -17.42 21.15 -8.14
CA ALA A 180 -16.99 20.60 -6.86
C ALA A 180 -15.81 19.60 -7.01
N TYR A 181 -15.88 18.73 -8.03
CA TYR A 181 -14.78 17.81 -8.36
C TYR A 181 -13.49 18.55 -8.74
N MET A 182 -13.60 19.56 -9.62
CA MET A 182 -12.44 20.35 -10.06
C MET A 182 -11.83 21.17 -8.91
N ALA A 183 -12.67 21.70 -8.02
CA ALA A 183 -12.21 22.39 -6.82
C ALA A 183 -11.47 21.45 -5.86
N THR A 184 -11.98 20.23 -5.64
CA THR A 184 -11.33 19.19 -4.85
C THR A 184 -9.96 18.83 -5.43
N ARG A 185 -9.88 18.56 -6.73
CA ARG A 185 -8.64 18.25 -7.43
C ARG A 185 -7.62 19.39 -7.36
N GLY A 186 -8.08 20.63 -7.54
CA GLY A 186 -7.23 21.81 -7.42
C GLY A 186 -6.68 22.01 -6.00
N ARG A 187 -7.48 21.72 -4.97
CA ARG A 187 -7.03 21.71 -3.57
C ARG A 187 -5.94 20.67 -3.34
N ASP A 188 -6.11 19.45 -3.81
CA ASP A 188 -5.15 18.36 -3.63
C ASP A 188 -3.81 18.67 -4.33
N LEU A 189 -3.86 19.18 -5.55
CA LEU A 189 -2.65 19.66 -6.25
C LEU A 189 -1.92 20.76 -5.46
N ALA A 190 -2.66 21.70 -4.87
CA ALA A 190 -2.07 22.78 -4.07
C ALA A 190 -1.42 22.23 -2.77
N ILE A 191 -2.02 21.23 -2.13
CA ILE A 191 -1.45 20.55 -0.96
C ILE A 191 -0.21 19.76 -1.32
N ASN A 192 -0.20 19.01 -2.43
CA ASN A 192 0.99 18.31 -2.90
C ASN A 192 2.15 19.27 -3.19
N ARG A 193 1.87 20.46 -3.75
CA ARG A 193 2.85 21.54 -3.91
C ARG A 193 3.37 22.09 -2.57
N LEU A 194 2.53 22.18 -1.55
CA LEU A 194 2.95 22.55 -0.20
C LEU A 194 3.93 21.50 0.38
N LEU A 195 3.64 20.20 0.20
CA LEU A 195 4.54 19.12 0.65
C LEU A 195 5.91 19.21 -0.03
N LEU A 196 5.97 19.50 -1.33
CA LEU A 196 7.24 19.73 -2.03
C LEU A 196 8.01 20.93 -1.40
N LYS A 197 7.34 22.02 -1.05
CA LYS A 197 7.95 23.17 -0.37
C LYS A 197 8.45 22.83 1.05
N LEU A 198 7.68 22.02 1.81
CA LEU A 198 8.09 21.53 3.13
C LEU A 198 9.29 20.57 3.04
N THR A 199 9.42 19.85 1.93
CA THR A 199 10.61 19.04 1.64
C THR A 199 11.80 19.93 1.27
N ALA A 200 11.59 20.95 0.44
CA ALA A 200 12.65 21.88 0.02
C ALA A 200 13.28 22.61 1.20
N ASN A 201 12.48 23.06 2.17
CA ASN A 201 12.96 23.79 3.35
C ASN A 201 13.50 22.89 4.48
N GLY A 202 13.53 21.55 4.30
CA GLY A 202 14.09 20.61 5.27
C GLY A 202 13.13 20.17 6.38
N THR A 203 11.85 20.53 6.31
CA THR A 203 10.82 20.01 7.25
C THR A 203 10.63 18.50 7.07
N ILE A 204 10.55 18.04 5.82
CA ILE A 204 10.42 16.63 5.43
C ILE A 204 11.75 16.15 4.85
N ASP A 205 12.25 15.01 5.27
CA ASP A 205 13.50 14.40 4.75
C ASP A 205 13.26 13.59 3.49
N ARG A 206 12.16 12.85 3.44
CA ARG A 206 11.73 12.05 2.28
C ARG A 206 10.24 12.24 2.04
N LEU A 207 9.88 12.63 0.83
CA LEU A 207 8.50 12.74 0.37
C LEU A 207 8.23 11.75 -0.76
N VAL A 208 7.08 11.11 -0.76
CA VAL A 208 6.53 10.43 -1.92
C VAL A 208 5.11 10.91 -2.20
N LEU A 209 4.84 11.20 -3.45
CA LEU A 209 3.49 11.50 -3.94
C LEU A 209 3.07 10.33 -4.83
N GLY A 210 2.10 9.54 -4.37
CA GLY A 210 1.62 8.38 -5.09
C GLY A 210 0.47 8.72 -6.02
N GLN A 211 0.57 8.32 -7.29
CA GLN A 211 -0.57 8.38 -8.18
C GLN A 211 -1.55 7.27 -7.83
N ASP A 212 -2.65 7.67 -7.25
CA ASP A 212 -3.76 6.77 -6.93
C ASP A 212 -4.40 6.24 -8.22
N ASP A 213 -4.90 5.01 -8.19
CA ASP A 213 -5.46 4.22 -9.32
C ASP A 213 -5.89 5.02 -10.53
N ALA A 214 -5.05 5.11 -11.54
CA ALA A 214 -5.35 5.82 -12.78
C ALA A 214 -4.48 5.32 -13.93
N GLY A 215 -5.11 4.97 -15.04
CA GLY A 215 -4.44 4.54 -16.25
C GLY A 215 -3.61 5.66 -16.91
N PRO A 216 -3.06 5.43 -18.11
CA PRO A 216 -2.12 6.35 -18.73
C PRO A 216 -2.74 7.65 -19.25
N VAL A 217 -4.06 7.80 -19.24
CA VAL A 217 -4.80 8.94 -19.79
C VAL A 217 -5.77 9.54 -18.76
N GLY A 218 -5.78 10.86 -18.64
CA GLY A 218 -6.72 11.57 -17.79
C GLY A 218 -6.15 12.86 -17.17
N LEU A 219 -6.96 13.59 -16.39
CA LEU A 219 -6.56 14.85 -15.74
C LEU A 219 -5.37 14.69 -14.79
N HIS A 220 -5.20 13.53 -14.19
CA HIS A 220 -4.07 13.22 -13.31
C HIS A 220 -2.73 13.34 -14.05
N VAL A 221 -2.67 13.07 -15.37
CA VAL A 221 -1.44 13.22 -16.17
C VAL A 221 -0.96 14.67 -16.14
N ARG A 222 -1.87 15.64 -16.22
CA ARG A 222 -1.53 17.06 -16.06
C ARG A 222 -1.02 17.38 -14.67
N ASP A 223 -1.66 16.84 -13.64
CA ASP A 223 -1.21 17.05 -12.25
C ASP A 223 0.17 16.44 -12.02
N LEU A 224 0.43 15.23 -12.54
CA LEU A 224 1.75 14.59 -12.54
C LEU A 224 2.81 15.47 -13.19
N GLN A 225 2.55 15.99 -14.40
CA GLN A 225 3.48 16.86 -15.14
C GLN A 225 3.80 18.14 -14.34
N LEU A 226 2.80 18.77 -13.75
CA LEU A 226 2.97 19.97 -12.93
C LEU A 226 3.82 19.68 -11.68
N LEU A 227 3.54 18.60 -10.97
CA LEU A 227 4.29 18.22 -9.77
C LEU A 227 5.71 17.77 -10.11
N GLN A 228 5.92 17.09 -11.23
CA GLN A 228 7.24 16.71 -11.72
C GLN A 228 8.09 17.95 -12.07
N ALA A 229 7.48 18.95 -12.70
CA ALA A 229 8.14 20.21 -13.01
C ALA A 229 8.51 20.99 -11.72
N ASP A 230 7.60 21.05 -10.75
CA ASP A 230 7.83 21.69 -9.44
C ASP A 230 8.94 20.97 -8.66
N LEU A 231 8.96 19.63 -8.66
CA LEU A 231 10.01 18.80 -8.04
C LEU A 231 11.38 19.10 -8.64
N GLY A 232 11.46 19.16 -9.98
CA GLY A 232 12.69 19.52 -10.70
C GLY A 232 13.15 20.95 -10.39
N ALA A 233 12.22 21.90 -10.42
CA ALA A 233 12.52 23.32 -10.13
C ALA A 233 13.02 23.56 -8.69
N LEU A 234 12.55 22.76 -7.74
CA LEU A 234 12.98 22.81 -6.33
C LEU A 234 14.25 21.99 -6.06
N GLY A 235 14.79 21.26 -7.04
CA GLY A 235 16.01 20.45 -6.88
C GLY A 235 15.86 19.30 -5.89
N LEU A 236 14.69 18.62 -5.85
CA LEU A 236 14.36 17.63 -4.86
C LEU A 236 14.71 16.18 -5.26
N ALA A 237 15.48 15.98 -6.32
CA ALA A 237 15.94 14.64 -6.72
C ALA A 237 16.58 13.92 -5.52
N GLY A 238 16.16 12.67 -5.27
CA GLY A 238 16.61 11.86 -4.14
C GLY A 238 15.92 12.16 -2.80
N ARG A 239 15.20 13.29 -2.67
CA ARG A 239 14.42 13.64 -1.47
C ARG A 239 12.91 13.56 -1.67
N ALA A 240 12.44 13.79 -2.87
CA ALA A 240 11.05 13.60 -3.26
C ALA A 240 10.95 12.75 -4.52
N SER A 241 9.87 11.98 -4.64
CA SER A 241 9.55 11.19 -5.83
C SER A 241 8.04 11.15 -6.07
N ILE A 242 7.67 10.83 -7.32
CA ILE A 242 6.29 10.60 -7.73
C ILE A 242 6.24 9.17 -8.25
N GLU A 243 5.34 8.35 -7.69
CA GLU A 243 5.30 6.90 -7.90
C GLU A 243 3.88 6.46 -8.29
N PRO A 244 3.70 5.31 -9.00
CA PRO A 244 2.40 4.65 -9.05
C PRO A 244 2.00 4.12 -7.67
N GLY A 245 0.70 4.10 -7.38
CA GLY A 245 0.14 3.50 -6.17
C GLY A 245 -0.16 4.48 -5.04
N ALA A 246 -0.73 3.97 -3.96
CA ALA A 246 -1.13 4.76 -2.79
C ALA A 246 -1.02 3.98 -1.47
N ASP A 247 -1.51 2.74 -1.45
CA ASP A 247 -1.67 1.96 -0.22
C ASP A 247 -0.32 1.47 0.35
N GLU A 248 0.65 1.13 -0.50
CA GLU A 248 1.96 0.62 -0.11
C GLU A 248 2.94 1.71 0.36
N LEU A 249 2.67 2.98 0.10
CA LEU A 249 3.63 4.07 0.34
C LEU A 249 4.04 4.19 1.80
N GLY A 250 3.08 4.08 2.72
CA GLY A 250 3.35 4.06 4.16
C GLY A 250 4.20 2.87 4.57
N THR A 251 3.90 1.69 4.02
CA THR A 251 4.63 0.44 4.25
C THR A 251 6.07 0.54 3.76
N ALA A 252 6.29 1.08 2.56
CA ALA A 252 7.61 1.29 1.98
C ALA A 252 8.45 2.30 2.79
N LEU A 253 7.85 3.41 3.26
CA LEU A 253 8.55 4.38 4.11
C LEU A 253 8.85 3.82 5.51
N VAL A 254 8.01 2.94 6.07
CA VAL A 254 8.32 2.23 7.32
C VAL A 254 9.50 1.28 7.10
N ALA A 255 9.55 0.55 5.99
CA ALA A 255 10.71 -0.28 5.64
C ALA A 255 11.99 0.55 5.50
N ASN A 256 11.93 1.74 4.89
CA ASN A 256 13.05 2.69 4.83
C ASN A 256 13.52 3.10 6.23
N ALA A 257 12.59 3.47 7.11
CA ALA A 257 12.93 3.85 8.49
C ALA A 257 13.60 2.68 9.24
N ILE A 258 13.14 1.45 9.03
CA ILE A 258 13.72 0.22 9.59
C ILE A 258 15.14 -0.02 9.03
N ALA A 259 15.33 0.08 7.71
CA ALA A 259 16.64 -0.06 7.07
C ALA A 259 17.63 0.99 7.58
N ARG A 260 17.19 2.23 7.78
CA ARG A 260 17.97 3.31 8.39
C ARG A 260 18.37 3.02 9.84
N ALA A 261 17.46 2.45 10.63
CA ALA A 261 17.75 2.03 12.01
C ALA A 261 18.82 0.94 12.04
N ALA A 262 18.86 0.07 11.03
CA ALA A 262 19.88 -0.94 10.84
C ALA A 262 21.18 -0.40 10.20
N HIS A 263 21.27 0.88 9.89
CA HIS A 263 22.37 1.50 9.12
C HIS A 263 22.68 0.72 7.83
N TRP A 264 21.64 0.31 7.11
CA TRP A 264 21.75 -0.55 5.96
C TRP A 264 21.07 0.06 4.73
N ILE A 265 21.72 -0.05 3.59
CA ILE A 265 21.16 0.26 2.27
C ILE A 265 21.01 -1.09 1.55
N PRO A 266 19.79 -1.67 1.48
CA PRO A 266 19.58 -2.97 0.85
C PRO A 266 19.88 -2.89 -0.65
N ARG A 267 20.65 -3.88 -1.14
CA ARG A 267 20.93 -4.05 -2.57
C ARG A 267 19.97 -5.10 -3.12
N ILE A 268 19.20 -4.72 -4.14
CA ILE A 268 18.08 -5.50 -4.64
C ILE A 268 18.33 -5.89 -6.10
N ALA A 269 18.37 -7.21 -6.36
CA ALA A 269 18.24 -7.72 -7.72
C ALA A 269 16.78 -7.96 -8.06
N VAL A 270 16.41 -7.82 -9.35
CA VAL A 270 15.07 -8.14 -9.82
C VAL A 270 15.12 -9.18 -10.93
N ARG A 271 14.26 -10.18 -10.84
CA ARG A 271 14.15 -11.28 -11.80
C ARG A 271 12.68 -11.44 -12.19
N TYR A 272 12.39 -11.37 -13.47
CA TYR A 272 11.02 -11.52 -13.99
C TYR A 272 10.78 -12.94 -14.45
N SER A 273 9.53 -13.41 -14.40
CA SER A 273 9.13 -14.73 -14.92
C SER A 273 9.29 -14.83 -16.45
N LEU A 274 9.25 -13.70 -17.17
CA LEU A 274 9.46 -13.62 -18.60
C LEU A 274 10.57 -12.63 -18.95
N PRO A 275 11.28 -12.81 -20.06
CA PRO A 275 12.35 -11.88 -20.51
C PRO A 275 11.86 -10.44 -20.73
N ASP A 276 10.62 -10.26 -21.18
CA ASP A 276 9.97 -8.97 -21.42
C ASP A 276 9.10 -8.50 -20.24
N GLY A 277 9.10 -9.23 -19.13
CA GLY A 277 8.29 -8.95 -17.94
C GLY A 277 8.48 -7.55 -17.39
N ALA A 278 9.65 -6.95 -17.56
CA ALA A 278 9.94 -5.57 -17.14
C ALA A 278 9.03 -4.51 -17.82
N SER A 279 8.53 -4.80 -19.01
CA SER A 279 7.65 -3.91 -19.79
C SER A 279 6.16 -4.11 -19.49
N PHE A 280 5.80 -5.09 -18.65
CA PHE A 280 4.41 -5.28 -18.26
C PHE A 280 3.83 -4.03 -17.62
N GLN A 281 2.63 -3.64 -18.02
CA GLN A 281 1.91 -2.49 -17.49
C GLN A 281 0.48 -2.88 -17.14
N ASP A 282 0.10 -2.60 -15.90
CA ASP A 282 -1.28 -2.74 -15.43
C ASP A 282 -2.16 -1.65 -16.06
N PRO A 283 -3.39 -1.98 -16.52
CA PRO A 283 -4.33 -0.99 -17.05
C PRO A 283 -4.67 0.17 -16.09
N ILE A 284 -4.52 -0.03 -14.78
CA ILE A 284 -4.80 0.99 -13.76
C ILE A 284 -3.54 1.69 -13.25
N GLU A 285 -2.37 1.41 -13.84
CA GLU A 285 -1.12 2.10 -13.55
C GLU A 285 -0.63 2.89 -14.78
N TYR A 286 -0.02 4.05 -14.54
CA TYR A 286 0.42 4.95 -15.62
C TYR A 286 1.80 4.61 -16.20
N ALA A 287 2.53 3.68 -15.57
CA ALA A 287 3.90 3.34 -15.94
C ALA A 287 4.13 1.81 -15.97
N PRO A 288 5.13 1.31 -16.73
CA PRO A 288 5.55 -0.08 -16.69
C PRO A 288 6.03 -0.51 -15.31
N ILE A 289 5.89 -1.81 -15.00
CA ILE A 289 6.28 -2.40 -13.71
C ILE A 289 7.74 -2.16 -13.34
N SER A 290 8.65 -2.13 -14.30
CA SER A 290 10.06 -1.82 -14.04
C SER A 290 10.27 -0.45 -13.41
N THR A 291 9.52 0.56 -13.87
CA THR A 291 9.56 1.92 -13.32
C THR A 291 9.05 1.94 -11.88
N ALA A 292 7.92 1.26 -11.62
CA ALA A 292 7.37 1.15 -10.27
C ALA A 292 8.33 0.41 -9.32
N ILE A 293 8.97 -0.68 -9.76
CA ILE A 293 9.92 -1.44 -8.95
C ILE A 293 11.14 -0.59 -8.58
N ASP A 294 11.78 0.08 -9.56
CA ASP A 294 12.97 0.88 -9.29
C ASP A 294 12.66 2.03 -8.33
N ALA A 295 11.49 2.62 -8.46
CA ALA A 295 10.99 3.66 -7.58
C ALA A 295 10.74 3.13 -6.15
N LEU A 296 10.04 1.99 -6.00
CA LEU A 296 9.77 1.36 -4.71
C LEU A 296 11.04 0.86 -4.00
N ILE A 297 12.04 0.35 -4.75
CA ILE A 297 13.36 0.02 -4.19
C ILE A 297 13.96 1.26 -3.52
N GLY A 298 13.98 2.40 -4.21
CA GLY A 298 14.47 3.67 -3.66
C GLY A 298 13.62 4.17 -2.49
N LEU A 299 12.30 4.01 -2.55
CA LEU A 299 11.38 4.41 -1.49
C LEU A 299 11.59 3.59 -0.22
N CYS A 300 11.81 2.27 -0.34
CA CYS A 300 12.16 1.38 0.77
C CYS A 300 13.59 1.60 1.31
N GLY A 301 14.34 2.55 0.76
CA GLY A 301 15.71 2.87 1.20
C GLY A 301 16.80 1.99 0.59
N GLY A 302 16.48 1.22 -0.44
CA GLY A 302 17.39 0.34 -1.17
C GLY A 302 17.99 0.96 -2.42
N VAL A 303 18.84 0.17 -3.08
CA VAL A 303 19.40 0.47 -4.40
C VAL A 303 19.33 -0.77 -5.28
N ARG A 304 19.17 -0.56 -6.59
CA ARG A 304 19.24 -1.65 -7.56
C ARG A 304 20.69 -2.16 -7.68
N ASP A 305 20.89 -3.46 -7.49
CA ASP A 305 22.19 -4.13 -7.69
C ASP A 305 21.92 -5.58 -8.11
N ASP A 306 22.02 -5.85 -9.41
CA ASP A 306 21.78 -7.18 -9.97
C ASP A 306 22.98 -8.12 -9.87
N GLU A 307 24.18 -7.60 -9.52
CA GLU A 307 25.43 -8.38 -9.43
C GLU A 307 25.70 -8.86 -7.99
N HIS A 308 25.48 -8.00 -7.00
CA HIS A 308 25.78 -8.30 -5.60
C HIS A 308 24.57 -8.02 -4.68
N PRO A 309 23.42 -8.67 -4.91
CA PRO A 309 22.21 -8.38 -4.16
C PRO A 309 22.29 -8.91 -2.72
N ASP A 310 21.68 -8.15 -1.80
CA ASP A 310 21.31 -8.64 -0.48
C ASP A 310 19.96 -9.40 -0.53
N ILE A 311 19.04 -8.96 -1.43
CA ILE A 311 17.71 -9.53 -1.64
C ILE A 311 17.50 -9.71 -3.14
N THR A 312 16.96 -10.85 -3.56
CA THR A 312 16.47 -11.06 -4.92
C THR A 312 14.94 -10.99 -4.92
N LEU A 313 14.38 -9.97 -5.59
CA LEU A 313 12.96 -9.84 -5.85
C LEU A 313 12.63 -10.60 -7.14
N TYR A 314 11.82 -11.64 -7.02
CA TYR A 314 11.22 -12.34 -8.14
C TYR A 314 9.85 -11.77 -8.44
N VAL A 315 9.59 -11.45 -9.70
CA VAL A 315 8.34 -10.83 -10.17
C VAL A 315 7.67 -11.78 -11.15
N ARG A 316 6.55 -12.36 -10.75
CA ARG A 316 5.73 -13.19 -11.60
C ARG A 316 4.69 -12.34 -12.30
N VAL A 317 4.86 -12.12 -13.62
CA VAL A 317 3.94 -11.29 -14.41
C VAL A 317 2.69 -12.09 -14.85
N PRO A 318 1.52 -11.45 -15.06
CA PRO A 318 0.26 -12.15 -15.40
C PRO A 318 0.32 -12.93 -16.72
N THR A 319 1.18 -12.53 -17.64
CA THR A 319 1.33 -13.17 -18.95
C THR A 319 2.27 -14.39 -18.93
N THR A 320 2.74 -14.81 -17.76
CA THR A 320 3.65 -15.95 -17.58
C THR A 320 3.06 -17.26 -18.11
N THR A 321 3.91 -18.24 -18.34
CA THR A 321 3.54 -19.60 -18.78
C THR A 321 3.97 -20.63 -17.72
N ALA A 322 3.39 -21.83 -17.74
CA ALA A 322 3.78 -22.90 -16.82
C ALA A 322 5.29 -23.20 -16.86
N ALA A 323 5.90 -23.22 -18.07
CA ALA A 323 7.34 -23.44 -18.21
C ALA A 323 8.19 -22.28 -17.64
N ALA A 324 7.70 -21.04 -17.75
CA ALA A 324 8.35 -19.89 -17.16
C ALA A 324 8.21 -19.92 -15.62
N ASP A 325 7.05 -20.33 -15.10
CA ASP A 325 6.82 -20.52 -13.67
C ASP A 325 7.74 -21.60 -13.09
N ASP A 326 7.95 -22.72 -13.80
CA ASP A 326 8.88 -23.79 -13.38
C ASP A 326 10.33 -23.28 -13.35
N THR A 327 10.71 -22.43 -14.30
CA THR A 327 12.02 -21.76 -14.33
C THR A 327 12.16 -20.81 -13.15
N LEU A 328 11.17 -19.97 -12.91
CA LEU A 328 11.14 -19.00 -11.82
C LEU A 328 11.24 -19.69 -10.46
N THR A 329 10.41 -20.72 -10.22
CA THR A 329 10.40 -21.46 -8.96
C THR A 329 11.71 -22.23 -8.73
N SER A 330 12.32 -22.79 -9.78
CA SER A 330 13.63 -23.44 -9.71
C SER A 330 14.73 -22.46 -9.32
N ALA A 331 14.71 -21.24 -9.89
CA ALA A 331 15.67 -20.19 -9.54
C ALA A 331 15.49 -19.71 -8.10
N MET A 332 14.25 -19.47 -7.66
CA MET A 332 13.94 -19.12 -6.26
C MET A 332 14.41 -20.21 -5.29
N ALA A 333 14.16 -21.48 -5.61
CA ALA A 333 14.59 -22.60 -4.78
C ALA A 333 16.10 -22.72 -4.68
N ALA A 334 16.83 -22.48 -5.76
CA ALA A 334 18.29 -22.46 -5.78
C ALA A 334 18.85 -21.30 -4.94
N ASP A 335 18.29 -20.11 -5.06
CA ASP A 335 18.71 -18.94 -4.29
C ASP A 335 18.46 -19.15 -2.80
N ALA A 336 17.27 -19.64 -2.43
CA ALA A 336 16.93 -19.94 -1.05
C ALA A 336 17.82 -21.06 -0.46
N ALA A 337 18.15 -22.11 -1.26
CA ALA A 337 19.09 -23.15 -0.84
C ALA A 337 20.51 -22.62 -0.65
N GLY A 338 20.90 -21.60 -1.42
CA GLY A 338 22.16 -20.88 -1.29
C GLY A 338 22.20 -19.90 -0.11
N GLY A 339 21.14 -19.79 0.68
CA GLY A 339 21.05 -18.88 1.82
C GLY A 339 20.83 -17.41 1.43
N ARG A 340 20.40 -17.15 0.20
CA ARG A 340 20.04 -15.80 -0.27
C ARG A 340 18.62 -15.44 0.17
N SER A 341 18.40 -14.16 0.42
CA SER A 341 17.05 -13.63 0.69
C SER A 341 16.24 -13.57 -0.59
N VAL A 342 15.08 -14.24 -0.59
CA VAL A 342 14.19 -14.37 -1.74
C VAL A 342 12.84 -13.74 -1.42
N ALA A 343 12.47 -12.71 -2.17
CA ALA A 343 11.16 -12.08 -2.13
C ALA A 343 10.38 -12.41 -3.41
N LEU A 344 9.09 -12.67 -3.31
CA LEU A 344 8.21 -12.94 -4.44
C LEU A 344 7.08 -11.93 -4.50
N ALA A 345 6.98 -11.22 -5.62
CA ALA A 345 5.83 -10.41 -6.02
C ALA A 345 5.06 -11.17 -7.12
N ASP A 346 3.90 -11.73 -6.79
CA ASP A 346 3.06 -12.43 -7.74
C ASP A 346 1.95 -11.52 -8.26
N LEU A 347 2.04 -11.10 -9.52
CA LEU A 347 1.09 -10.17 -10.16
C LEU A 347 -0.08 -10.90 -10.83
N SER A 348 -0.26 -12.20 -10.57
CA SER A 348 -1.31 -13.00 -11.24
C SER A 348 -2.73 -12.74 -10.72
N TYR A 349 -2.90 -11.93 -9.66
CA TYR A 349 -4.22 -11.43 -9.22
C TYR A 349 -5.00 -10.73 -10.35
N LEU A 350 -4.33 -10.30 -11.42
CA LEU A 350 -4.95 -9.73 -12.63
C LEU A 350 -5.53 -10.79 -13.58
N ARG A 351 -5.26 -12.07 -13.36
CA ARG A 351 -5.75 -13.16 -14.21
C ARG A 351 -7.16 -13.57 -13.78
N SER A 352 -7.99 -13.83 -14.77
CA SER A 352 -9.37 -14.29 -14.56
C SER A 352 -9.53 -15.82 -14.43
N ASP A 353 -8.44 -16.59 -14.63
CA ASP A 353 -8.45 -18.04 -14.73
C ASP A 353 -8.02 -18.77 -13.44
N ARG A 354 -8.02 -18.08 -12.30
CA ARG A 354 -7.59 -18.58 -10.98
C ARG A 354 -6.16 -19.13 -10.94
N ASP A 355 -5.30 -18.66 -11.83
CA ASP A 355 -3.93 -19.14 -11.89
C ASP A 355 -3.10 -18.74 -10.65
N GLN A 356 -3.45 -17.65 -10.00
CA GLN A 356 -2.86 -17.21 -8.73
C GLN A 356 -3.05 -18.31 -7.65
N ALA A 357 -4.28 -18.80 -7.46
CA ALA A 357 -4.56 -19.86 -6.52
C ALA A 357 -3.71 -21.11 -6.80
N SER A 358 -3.66 -21.54 -8.07
CA SER A 358 -2.86 -22.70 -8.48
C SER A 358 -1.36 -22.50 -8.22
N PHE A 359 -0.82 -21.30 -8.43
CA PHE A 359 0.58 -21.02 -8.20
C PHE A 359 0.92 -20.98 -6.70
N ALA A 360 0.12 -20.29 -5.89
CA ALA A 360 0.29 -20.26 -4.44
C ALA A 360 0.20 -21.66 -3.81
N GLN A 361 -0.73 -22.49 -4.28
CA GLN A 361 -0.83 -23.90 -3.86
C GLN A 361 0.43 -24.71 -4.19
N ARG A 362 1.01 -24.53 -5.40
CA ARG A 362 2.28 -25.17 -5.77
C ARG A 362 3.44 -24.73 -4.90
N LEU A 363 3.53 -23.43 -4.58
CA LEU A 363 4.55 -22.89 -3.67
C LEU A 363 4.45 -23.54 -2.28
N LEU A 364 3.25 -23.61 -1.73
CA LEU A 364 2.98 -24.24 -0.44
C LEU A 364 3.32 -25.73 -0.46
N ALA A 365 2.78 -26.48 -1.43
CA ALA A 365 2.96 -27.92 -1.54
C ALA A 365 4.41 -28.35 -1.79
N SER A 366 5.20 -27.52 -2.47
CA SER A 366 6.65 -27.77 -2.68
C SER A 366 7.52 -27.43 -1.47
N GLY A 367 6.97 -26.79 -0.44
CA GLY A 367 7.71 -26.24 0.69
C GLY A 367 8.59 -25.02 0.35
N LEU A 368 8.47 -24.46 -0.86
CA LEU A 368 9.21 -23.27 -1.25
C LEU A 368 8.69 -22.03 -0.50
N ALA A 369 7.37 -21.93 -0.30
CA ALA A 369 6.76 -20.85 0.46
C ALA A 369 7.39 -20.66 1.86
N ALA A 370 7.71 -21.75 2.55
CA ALA A 370 8.37 -21.73 3.87
C ALA A 370 9.79 -21.12 3.86
N ARG A 371 10.40 -20.99 2.69
CA ARG A 371 11.80 -20.56 2.49
C ARG A 371 11.92 -19.17 1.89
N LEU A 372 10.79 -18.53 1.55
CA LEU A 372 10.74 -17.15 1.10
C LEU A 372 10.92 -16.21 2.30
N ASP A 373 11.61 -15.10 2.08
CA ASP A 373 11.67 -13.99 3.03
C ASP A 373 10.52 -12.99 2.82
N ALA A 374 9.79 -13.10 1.71
CA ALA A 374 8.59 -12.33 1.46
C ALA A 374 7.71 -12.95 0.37
N TYR A 375 6.40 -12.77 0.53
CA TYR A 375 5.39 -13.09 -0.48
C TYR A 375 4.30 -12.04 -0.47
N SER A 376 3.88 -11.58 -1.64
CA SER A 376 2.69 -10.76 -1.78
C SER A 376 2.05 -10.92 -3.16
N SER A 377 0.71 -10.81 -3.23
CA SER A 377 -0.08 -10.94 -4.45
C SER A 377 -1.46 -10.30 -4.29
N TRP A 378 -1.53 -8.94 -4.30
CA TRP A 378 -2.81 -8.27 -4.08
C TRP A 378 -2.93 -6.93 -4.82
N ASN A 379 -4.16 -6.60 -5.22
CA ASN A 379 -4.70 -5.32 -5.69
C ASN A 379 -4.00 -4.68 -6.90
N THR A 380 -2.77 -4.18 -6.78
CA THR A 380 -2.01 -3.54 -7.87
C THR A 380 -0.56 -4.01 -7.90
N ASN A 381 0.15 -3.74 -8.99
CA ASN A 381 1.58 -4.05 -9.09
C ASN A 381 2.38 -3.36 -7.97
N ALA A 382 2.12 -2.07 -7.75
CA ALA A 382 2.82 -1.30 -6.73
C ALA A 382 2.54 -1.83 -5.31
N ASN A 383 1.28 -2.17 -5.00
CA ASN A 383 0.92 -2.77 -3.71
C ASN A 383 1.67 -4.09 -3.48
N THR A 384 1.63 -5.00 -4.46
CA THR A 384 2.29 -6.31 -4.39
C THR A 384 3.79 -6.17 -4.22
N VAL A 385 4.45 -5.39 -5.07
CA VAL A 385 5.91 -5.19 -5.01
C VAL A 385 6.33 -4.47 -3.74
N GLY A 386 5.62 -3.39 -3.37
CA GLY A 386 5.93 -2.61 -2.18
C GLY A 386 5.85 -3.42 -0.90
N THR A 387 4.83 -4.29 -0.77
CA THR A 387 4.67 -5.18 0.39
C THR A 387 5.77 -6.23 0.44
N ALA A 388 6.07 -6.92 -0.66
CA ALA A 388 7.12 -7.95 -0.71
C ALA A 388 8.51 -7.36 -0.40
N LEU A 389 8.85 -6.20 -0.97
CA LEU A 389 10.10 -5.51 -0.66
C LEU A 389 10.19 -5.13 0.82
N ALA A 390 9.12 -4.57 1.37
CA ALA A 390 9.10 -4.11 2.76
C ALA A 390 9.27 -5.27 3.75
N GLU A 391 8.61 -6.42 3.52
CA GLU A 391 8.76 -7.63 4.35
C GLU A 391 10.21 -8.13 4.33
N ALA A 392 10.79 -8.32 3.14
CA ALA A 392 12.17 -8.81 3.00
C ALA A 392 13.18 -7.85 3.64
N ILE A 393 12.99 -6.54 3.48
CA ILE A 393 13.86 -5.52 4.10
C ILE A 393 13.72 -5.54 5.62
N ALA A 394 12.52 -5.65 6.17
CA ALA A 394 12.31 -5.74 7.62
C ALA A 394 12.99 -6.99 8.22
N ALA A 395 12.89 -8.13 7.54
CA ALA A 395 13.57 -9.37 7.93
C ALA A 395 15.10 -9.21 7.88
N GLY A 396 15.64 -8.68 6.77
CA GLY A 396 17.06 -8.43 6.58
C GLY A 396 17.64 -7.44 7.60
N ALA A 397 16.93 -6.36 7.88
CA ALA A 397 17.30 -5.36 8.88
C ALA A 397 17.32 -5.96 10.30
N GLY A 398 16.29 -6.73 10.66
CA GLY A 398 16.23 -7.42 11.95
C GLY A 398 17.39 -8.38 12.17
N ARG A 399 17.77 -9.15 11.14
CA ARG A 399 18.96 -10.05 11.18
C ARG A 399 20.24 -9.24 11.39
N ARG A 400 20.41 -8.11 10.73
CA ARG A 400 21.60 -7.24 10.87
C ARG A 400 21.69 -6.59 12.27
N MET A 401 20.56 -6.26 12.85
CA MET A 401 20.49 -5.68 14.20
C MET A 401 20.51 -6.74 15.32
N ASN A 402 20.46 -8.04 14.99
CA ASN A 402 20.26 -9.14 15.93
C ASN A 402 18.94 -9.02 16.75
N THR A 403 17.91 -8.46 16.15
CA THR A 403 16.57 -8.27 16.73
C THR A 403 15.49 -8.99 15.95
N TYR A 404 15.86 -9.76 14.94
CA TYR A 404 14.92 -10.49 14.09
C TYR A 404 14.00 -11.41 14.90
N ASN A 405 12.72 -11.29 14.65
CA ASN A 405 11.67 -12.09 15.29
C ASN A 405 11.07 -13.07 14.28
N ALA A 406 11.53 -14.32 14.34
CA ALA A 406 11.09 -15.37 13.42
C ALA A 406 9.58 -15.67 13.54
N LEU A 407 9.01 -15.64 14.77
CA LEU A 407 7.58 -15.86 14.97
C LEU A 407 6.75 -14.74 14.34
N ALA A 408 7.14 -13.49 14.54
CA ALA A 408 6.45 -12.36 13.90
C ALA A 408 6.52 -12.42 12.38
N HIS A 409 7.67 -12.82 11.82
CA HIS A 409 7.84 -13.00 10.38
C HIS A 409 6.97 -14.14 9.86
N ARG A 410 6.97 -15.30 10.53
CA ARG A 410 6.11 -16.42 10.14
C ARG A 410 4.63 -16.05 10.21
N THR A 411 4.22 -15.28 11.22
CA THR A 411 2.85 -14.78 11.33
C THR A 411 2.49 -13.84 10.17
N PHE A 412 3.41 -12.96 9.77
CA PHE A 412 3.20 -12.07 8.61
C PHE A 412 3.03 -12.88 7.32
N THR A 413 3.97 -13.77 7.01
CA THR A 413 3.90 -14.62 5.81
C THR A 413 2.63 -15.49 5.78
N PHE A 414 2.22 -16.04 6.95
CA PHE A 414 0.97 -16.78 7.08
C PHE A 414 -0.25 -15.93 6.72
N ILE A 415 -0.32 -14.70 7.25
CA ILE A 415 -1.41 -13.77 6.94
C ILE A 415 -1.41 -13.41 5.45
N MET A 416 -0.24 -13.17 4.83
CA MET A 416 -0.17 -12.87 3.40
C MET A 416 -0.71 -14.02 2.54
N PHE A 417 -0.36 -15.28 2.85
CA PHE A 417 -0.94 -16.42 2.11
C PHE A 417 -2.43 -16.59 2.38
N LEU A 418 -2.89 -16.29 3.59
CA LEU A 418 -4.31 -16.42 3.92
C LEU A 418 -5.15 -15.30 3.29
N ASP A 419 -4.61 -14.08 3.17
CA ASP A 419 -5.26 -12.94 2.53
C ASP A 419 -5.12 -13.00 1.01
N ASP A 420 -3.87 -12.94 0.51
CA ASP A 420 -3.59 -12.78 -0.92
C ASP A 420 -4.03 -14.00 -1.73
N TYR A 421 -3.90 -15.20 -1.19
CA TYR A 421 -4.33 -16.44 -1.85
C TYR A 421 -5.73 -16.88 -1.41
N ALA A 422 -5.91 -17.25 -0.11
CA ALA A 422 -7.15 -17.92 0.26
C ALA A 422 -8.36 -16.96 0.20
N TYR A 423 -8.21 -15.71 0.67
CA TYR A 423 -9.30 -14.76 0.61
C TYR A 423 -9.58 -14.30 -0.82
N HIS A 424 -8.57 -13.75 -1.48
CA HIS A 424 -8.80 -13.07 -2.77
C HIS A 424 -9.18 -14.02 -3.90
N ASP A 425 -8.63 -15.25 -3.93
CA ASP A 425 -8.87 -16.20 -5.01
C ASP A 425 -10.02 -17.18 -4.75
N GLU A 426 -10.29 -17.50 -3.49
CA GLU A 426 -11.24 -18.54 -3.15
C GLU A 426 -12.45 -18.00 -2.36
N VAL A 427 -12.22 -17.28 -1.26
CA VAL A 427 -13.28 -16.85 -0.35
C VAL A 427 -14.06 -15.67 -0.91
N ARG A 428 -13.39 -14.62 -1.36
CA ARG A 428 -14.04 -13.43 -1.92
C ARG A 428 -14.95 -13.74 -3.11
N PRO A 429 -14.57 -14.56 -4.10
CA PRO A 429 -15.49 -14.99 -5.15
C PRO A 429 -16.73 -15.71 -4.64
N ASP A 430 -16.59 -16.56 -3.61
CA ASP A 430 -17.72 -17.25 -2.97
C ASP A 430 -18.67 -16.25 -2.26
N LEU A 431 -18.14 -15.30 -1.50
CA LEU A 431 -18.93 -14.24 -0.87
C LEU A 431 -19.70 -13.42 -1.91
N ASN A 432 -19.02 -13.01 -3.00
CA ASN A 432 -19.62 -12.22 -4.07
C ASN A 432 -20.70 -13.03 -4.84
N ALA A 433 -20.48 -14.32 -5.05
CA ALA A 433 -21.49 -15.20 -5.66
C ALA A 433 -22.73 -15.36 -4.75
N THR A 434 -22.52 -15.44 -3.44
CA THR A 434 -23.61 -15.48 -2.45
C THR A 434 -24.45 -14.20 -2.49
N LEU A 435 -23.77 -13.02 -2.46
CA LEU A 435 -24.44 -11.72 -2.58
C LEU A 435 -25.22 -11.57 -3.89
N ALA A 436 -24.62 -12.00 -5.01
CA ALA A 436 -25.28 -11.95 -6.31
C ALA A 436 -26.53 -12.85 -6.36
N ALA A 437 -26.50 -14.01 -5.71
CA ALA A 437 -27.69 -14.90 -5.60
C ALA A 437 -28.83 -14.25 -4.78
N GLU A 438 -28.50 -13.35 -3.86
CA GLU A 438 -29.45 -12.56 -3.09
C GLU A 438 -29.87 -11.25 -3.83
N GLY A 439 -29.38 -11.03 -5.06
CA GLY A 439 -29.67 -9.83 -5.86
C GLY A 439 -28.84 -8.59 -5.46
N ILE A 440 -27.81 -8.75 -4.63
CA ILE A 440 -26.92 -7.69 -4.20
C ILE A 440 -25.70 -7.65 -5.14
N THR A 441 -25.64 -6.65 -6.02
CA THR A 441 -24.58 -6.49 -7.03
C THR A 441 -23.59 -5.37 -6.71
N ASP A 442 -23.98 -4.43 -5.82
CA ASP A 442 -23.09 -3.40 -5.30
C ASP A 442 -22.49 -3.85 -3.97
N HIS A 443 -21.20 -4.14 -3.99
CA HIS A 443 -20.44 -4.59 -2.83
C HIS A 443 -19.64 -3.46 -2.16
N THR A 444 -19.85 -2.22 -2.57
CA THR A 444 -19.09 -1.06 -2.08
C THR A 444 -19.36 -0.79 -0.60
N LEU A 445 -20.62 -0.97 -0.17
CA LEU A 445 -21.04 -0.85 1.23
C LEU A 445 -22.26 -1.73 1.47
N LEU A 446 -22.07 -2.80 2.23
CA LEU A 446 -23.14 -3.73 2.57
C LEU A 446 -23.98 -3.19 3.74
N ALA A 447 -25.29 -3.51 3.74
CA ALA A 447 -26.14 -3.28 4.89
C ALA A 447 -25.60 -4.04 6.12
N PRO A 448 -25.81 -3.53 7.34
CA PRO A 448 -25.16 -4.10 8.55
C PRO A 448 -25.45 -5.59 8.79
N ASP A 449 -26.66 -6.05 8.53
CA ASP A 449 -27.07 -7.46 8.66
C ASP A 449 -26.43 -8.33 7.59
N VAL A 450 -26.35 -7.86 6.35
CA VAL A 450 -25.66 -8.53 5.23
C VAL A 450 -24.15 -8.60 5.52
N ALA A 451 -23.54 -7.49 5.96
CA ALA A 451 -22.13 -7.46 6.32
C ALA A 451 -21.79 -8.44 7.46
N ALA A 452 -22.68 -8.54 8.45
CA ALA A 452 -22.52 -9.50 9.55
C ALA A 452 -22.60 -10.96 9.05
N SER A 453 -23.56 -11.27 8.18
CA SER A 453 -23.69 -12.59 7.55
C SER A 453 -22.47 -12.96 6.71
N MET A 454 -22.00 -12.04 5.85
CA MET A 454 -20.80 -12.25 5.04
C MET A 454 -19.54 -12.39 5.90
N THR A 455 -19.42 -11.64 6.99
CA THR A 455 -18.29 -11.78 7.94
C THR A 455 -18.31 -13.17 8.60
N GLN A 456 -19.47 -13.70 8.95
CA GLN A 456 -19.56 -15.05 9.51
C GLN A 456 -19.15 -16.12 8.48
N ARG A 457 -19.57 -15.95 7.23
CA ARG A 457 -19.20 -16.83 6.13
C ARG A 457 -17.71 -16.76 5.83
N ASP A 458 -17.14 -15.57 5.74
CA ASP A 458 -15.72 -15.32 5.59
C ASP A 458 -14.89 -16.06 6.64
N ARG A 459 -15.25 -15.91 7.92
CA ARG A 459 -14.61 -16.64 9.02
C ARG A 459 -14.64 -18.15 8.81
N ALA A 460 -15.81 -18.69 8.50
CA ALA A 460 -15.96 -20.14 8.34
C ALA A 460 -15.09 -20.70 7.21
N LEU A 461 -15.02 -19.98 6.08
CA LEU A 461 -14.26 -20.39 4.93
C LEU A 461 -12.75 -20.24 5.16
N LEU A 462 -12.28 -19.07 5.66
CA LEU A 462 -10.85 -18.83 5.90
C LEU A 462 -10.26 -19.76 6.97
N TRP A 463 -11.02 -20.14 8.01
CA TRP A 463 -10.57 -21.14 8.96
C TRP A 463 -10.32 -22.50 8.29
N GLY A 464 -11.08 -22.85 7.24
CA GLY A 464 -10.86 -24.08 6.48
C GLY A 464 -9.52 -24.10 5.72
N TYR A 465 -9.01 -22.93 5.32
CA TYR A 465 -7.69 -22.79 4.64
C TYR A 465 -6.54 -22.65 5.65
N ALA A 466 -6.76 -22.02 6.78
CA ALA A 466 -5.73 -21.55 7.68
C ALA A 466 -4.83 -22.67 8.21
N ASP A 467 -5.41 -23.79 8.70
CA ASP A 467 -4.64 -24.93 9.22
C ASP A 467 -3.79 -25.58 8.13
N ALA A 468 -4.35 -25.73 6.90
CA ALA A 468 -3.65 -26.32 5.78
C ALA A 468 -2.48 -25.45 5.29
N ILE A 469 -2.67 -24.13 5.24
CA ILE A 469 -1.61 -23.17 4.89
C ILE A 469 -0.50 -23.20 5.94
N LEU A 470 -0.84 -23.10 7.23
CA LEU A 470 0.16 -23.10 8.30
C LEU A 470 0.96 -24.40 8.36
N ALA A 471 0.30 -25.56 8.19
CA ALA A 471 0.99 -26.85 8.18
C ALA A 471 2.01 -26.99 7.05
N GLN A 472 1.78 -26.32 5.91
CA GLN A 472 2.71 -26.30 4.77
C GLN A 472 3.79 -25.21 4.90
N LEU A 473 3.48 -24.09 5.58
CA LEU A 473 4.45 -23.02 5.85
C LEU A 473 5.40 -23.40 6.99
N ASP A 474 4.84 -23.92 8.09
CA ASP A 474 5.66 -24.27 9.24
C ASP A 474 4.90 -25.18 10.22
N PRO A 475 5.06 -26.51 10.12
CA PRO A 475 4.38 -27.45 11.00
C PRO A 475 4.82 -27.37 12.48
N GLY A 476 5.85 -26.58 12.78
CA GLY A 476 6.29 -26.33 14.16
C GLY A 476 5.40 -25.36 14.93
N TYR A 477 4.37 -24.78 14.29
CA TYR A 477 3.45 -23.83 14.92
C TYR A 477 2.00 -24.26 14.76
N HIS A 478 1.13 -23.70 15.62
CA HIS A 478 -0.33 -23.79 15.52
C HIS A 478 -0.94 -22.39 15.64
N ILE A 479 -2.20 -22.25 15.24
CA ILE A 479 -2.96 -20.99 15.37
C ILE A 479 -3.49 -20.92 16.79
N ALA A 480 -2.88 -20.07 17.63
CA ALA A 480 -3.32 -19.87 19.01
C ALA A 480 -4.58 -18.99 19.09
N ALA A 481 -4.71 -18.01 18.21
CA ALA A 481 -5.90 -17.17 18.06
C ALA A 481 -5.95 -16.58 16.64
N MET A 482 -7.17 -16.39 16.13
CA MET A 482 -7.38 -15.70 14.86
C MET A 482 -8.73 -14.97 14.87
N LEU A 483 -8.69 -13.66 14.58
CA LEU A 483 -9.86 -12.83 14.40
C LEU A 483 -9.95 -12.44 12.92
N ILE A 484 -11.13 -12.61 12.34
CA ILE A 484 -11.40 -12.31 10.94
C ILE A 484 -12.61 -11.38 10.86
N GLY A 485 -12.57 -10.40 9.96
CA GLY A 485 -13.65 -9.47 9.74
C GLY A 485 -13.57 -8.80 8.36
N LEU A 486 -14.69 -8.23 7.92
CA LEU A 486 -14.74 -7.44 6.69
C LEU A 486 -14.63 -5.94 7.05
N PRO A 487 -13.47 -5.31 6.81
CA PRO A 487 -13.32 -3.89 7.04
C PRO A 487 -14.26 -3.10 6.12
N TRP A 488 -14.75 -1.96 6.61
CA TRP A 488 -15.63 -1.06 5.87
C TRP A 488 -16.95 -1.68 5.38
N SER A 489 -17.38 -2.80 6.00
CA SER A 489 -18.61 -3.53 5.63
C SER A 489 -18.70 -3.83 4.12
N ARG A 490 -17.64 -4.36 3.54
CA ARG A 490 -17.54 -4.73 2.13
C ARG A 490 -16.68 -5.97 1.94
N THR A 491 -16.83 -6.65 0.80
CA THR A 491 -16.05 -7.85 0.47
C THR A 491 -14.75 -7.55 -0.30
N PHE A 492 -14.35 -6.30 -0.43
CA PHE A 492 -13.15 -5.96 -1.19
C PHE A 492 -11.87 -6.51 -0.55
N GLU A 493 -11.82 -6.53 0.77
CA GLU A 493 -10.69 -6.97 1.58
C GLU A 493 -11.19 -7.65 2.87
N THR A 494 -10.37 -8.51 3.46
CA THR A 494 -10.60 -9.06 4.81
C THR A 494 -9.62 -8.48 5.82
N SER A 495 -9.93 -8.58 7.10
CA SER A 495 -8.99 -8.30 8.19
C SER A 495 -8.67 -9.58 8.93
N ILE A 496 -7.39 -9.91 9.03
CA ILE A 496 -6.90 -11.11 9.69
C ILE A 496 -5.93 -10.68 10.80
N ASP A 497 -6.32 -10.90 12.05
CA ASP A 497 -5.42 -10.73 13.19
C ASP A 497 -5.15 -12.12 13.78
N ALA A 498 -3.95 -12.63 13.54
CA ALA A 498 -3.56 -13.98 13.93
C ALA A 498 -2.39 -13.97 14.92
N ALA A 499 -2.45 -14.89 15.86
CA ALA A 499 -1.35 -15.23 16.77
C ALA A 499 -0.98 -16.70 16.58
N LEU A 500 0.27 -16.95 16.19
CA LEU A 500 0.84 -18.28 16.13
C LEU A 500 1.57 -18.61 17.43
N ALA A 501 1.60 -19.90 17.81
CA ALA A 501 2.39 -20.38 18.93
C ALA A 501 3.14 -21.66 18.52
N PRO A 502 4.35 -21.92 19.09
CA PRO A 502 5.07 -23.17 18.85
C PRO A 502 4.28 -24.37 19.30
N ASN A 503 4.39 -25.50 18.58
CA ASN A 503 3.93 -26.79 19.06
C ASN A 503 4.85 -27.24 20.21
N LEU A 504 4.22 -27.79 21.28
CA LEU A 504 4.93 -28.29 22.46
C LEU A 504 5.70 -29.57 22.14
#